data_c573da62a64d4ee7d20f462c0215d16e
#
_entry.id   c573da62a64d4ee7d20f462c0215d16e
#
_cell.length_a   1.000
_cell.length_b   1.000
_cell.length_c   1.000
_cell.angle_alpha   90.00
_cell.angle_beta   90.00
_cell.angle_gamma   90.00
#
_symmetry.space_group_name_H-M   'P 1'
#
loop_
_entity.id
_entity.type
_entity.pdbx_description
1 polymer ?
#
loop_
_entity_poly.entity_id
_entity_poly.type
_entity_poly.pdbx_seq_one_letter_code
_entity_poly.pdbx_strand_id
1 'polypeptide(L)'
;MNLSHPFIQRPVATILLTAGVTLAGAFAYLKLPVSPLPQVDYPTISVSASLPGADPETVSTSVAEPLERYLGQIADVTEITSQSSSGQTRITLQFDLDRDINGAARDVQAAINAASADVSTSLSSNPSYRKVNPADAPLMIIALTSQTLTRGQLYDAASNVLQQRLSQLDGVGQVSIGGATLPAVRVELNPTALFRYGIGLEDVRAALASANANSPKGAIEDGDRRFQLYTNDQASHASEYRPLVVAYRNGSAVLLSDVADVEDSVQDLRNEGRADGQPSVLVIVSRQPGANIIDTVDQVKAELPQLQASLPSDVNLTIVSDRSATIRASLRDTKWTLMLAVALVTFVVFLALGVCPSNRSAKLLEGK
;
A
#
# COMPACT_ATOMS: atom_id res chain seq x y z
N MET A 1 -2.97 58.01 6.18
CA MET A 1 -3.98 57.77 5.17
C MET A 1 -5.07 56.88 5.77
N ASN A 2 -6.34 57.34 5.81
CA ASN A 2 -7.43 56.50 6.33
C ASN A 2 -7.87 55.52 5.27
N LEU A 3 -7.43 54.28 5.41
CA LEU A 3 -7.76 53.17 4.50
C LEU A 3 -9.29 52.93 4.36
N SER A 4 -10.06 53.29 5.39
CA SER A 4 -11.51 53.09 5.39
C SER A 4 -12.29 54.11 4.55
N HIS A 5 -11.70 55.29 4.22
CA HIS A 5 -12.38 56.39 3.55
C HIS A 5 -12.96 56.05 2.17
N PRO A 6 -12.22 55.38 1.27
CA PRO A 6 -12.76 55.02 -0.05
C PRO A 6 -13.96 54.02 0.01
N PHE A 7 -13.97 53.16 1.03
CA PHE A 7 -15.05 52.18 1.23
C PHE A 7 -16.35 52.85 1.73
N ILE A 8 -16.23 53.90 2.55
CA ILE A 8 -17.35 54.64 3.08
C ILE A 8 -17.99 55.51 1.95
N GLN A 9 -17.16 56.06 1.05
CA GLN A 9 -17.65 56.93 -0.01
C GLN A 9 -18.33 56.18 -1.17
N ARG A 10 -18.05 54.85 -1.33
CA ARG A 10 -18.60 54.03 -2.43
C ARG A 10 -19.32 52.80 -1.90
N PRO A 11 -20.49 52.89 -1.28
CA PRO A 11 -21.15 51.81 -0.58
C PRO A 11 -21.49 50.65 -1.52
N VAL A 12 -21.94 50.94 -2.78
CA VAL A 12 -22.28 49.90 -3.76
C VAL A 12 -21.04 49.09 -4.19
N ALA A 13 -19.91 49.76 -4.40
CA ALA A 13 -18.67 49.07 -4.75
C ALA A 13 -18.16 48.21 -3.59
N THR A 14 -18.33 48.68 -2.37
CA THR A 14 -17.97 47.92 -1.17
C THR A 14 -18.82 46.67 -1.00
N ILE A 15 -20.14 46.75 -1.19
CA ILE A 15 -21.05 45.60 -1.13
C ILE A 15 -20.70 44.57 -2.22
N LEU A 16 -20.47 45.04 -3.46
CA LEU A 16 -20.08 44.13 -4.56
C LEU A 16 -18.76 43.45 -4.32
N LEU A 17 -17.75 44.16 -3.80
CA LEU A 17 -16.45 43.60 -3.47
C LEU A 17 -16.56 42.58 -2.35
N THR A 18 -17.32 42.88 -1.28
CA THR A 18 -17.56 41.94 -0.17
C THR A 18 -18.29 40.70 -0.65
N ALA A 19 -19.34 40.85 -1.48
CA ALA A 19 -20.04 39.71 -2.06
C ALA A 19 -19.12 38.86 -2.94
N GLY A 20 -18.28 39.51 -3.77
CA GLY A 20 -17.32 38.83 -4.62
C GLY A 20 -16.28 38.02 -3.82
N VAL A 21 -15.71 38.62 -2.77
CA VAL A 21 -14.74 37.91 -1.88
C VAL A 21 -15.43 36.76 -1.13
N THR A 22 -16.69 36.98 -0.67
CA THR A 22 -17.44 35.91 0.02
C THR A 22 -17.72 34.72 -0.90
N LEU A 23 -18.15 34.99 -2.16
CA LEU A 23 -18.38 33.94 -3.15
C LEU A 23 -17.08 33.22 -3.53
N ALA A 24 -16.01 33.99 -3.75
CA ALA A 24 -14.70 33.38 -4.03
C ALA A 24 -14.20 32.52 -2.87
N GLY A 25 -14.38 32.97 -1.63
CA GLY A 25 -14.05 32.20 -0.43
C GLY A 25 -14.90 30.94 -0.29
N ALA A 26 -16.20 31.00 -0.55
CA ALA A 26 -17.08 29.85 -0.54
C ALA A 26 -16.67 28.80 -1.59
N PHE A 27 -16.32 29.26 -2.81
CA PHE A 27 -15.84 28.36 -3.87
C PHE A 27 -14.49 27.71 -3.54
N ALA A 28 -13.55 28.51 -3.00
CA ALA A 28 -12.25 28.01 -2.58
C ALA A 28 -12.39 26.98 -1.45
N TYR A 29 -13.29 27.21 -0.49
CA TYR A 29 -13.56 26.29 0.62
C TYR A 29 -13.97 24.89 0.15
N LEU A 30 -14.77 24.79 -0.94
CA LEU A 30 -15.20 23.50 -1.49
C LEU A 30 -14.04 22.70 -2.12
N LYS A 31 -12.95 23.37 -2.49
CA LYS A 31 -11.78 22.74 -3.11
C LYS A 31 -10.61 22.49 -2.15
N LEU A 32 -10.73 22.88 -0.89
CA LEU A 32 -9.66 22.67 0.09
C LEU A 32 -9.53 21.20 0.44
N PRO A 33 -8.33 20.58 0.27
CA PRO A 33 -8.08 19.23 0.72
C PRO A 33 -8.13 19.17 2.25
N VAL A 34 -8.72 18.09 2.77
CA VAL A 34 -8.82 17.86 4.22
C VAL A 34 -7.77 16.85 4.63
N SER A 35 -6.87 17.24 5.53
CA SER A 35 -5.88 16.37 6.16
C SER A 35 -5.92 16.55 7.69
N PRO A 36 -5.77 15.47 8.49
CA PRO A 36 -5.80 15.55 9.96
C PRO A 36 -4.56 16.22 10.55
N LEU A 37 -3.45 16.16 9.83
CA LEU A 37 -2.16 16.73 10.26
C LEU A 37 -1.59 17.57 9.10
N PRO A 38 -0.77 18.60 9.41
CA PRO A 38 0.06 19.24 8.39
C PRO A 38 0.84 18.16 7.64
N GLN A 39 0.87 18.24 6.32
CA GLN A 39 1.69 17.34 5.51
C GLN A 39 3.15 17.70 5.78
N VAL A 40 3.85 16.83 6.49
CA VAL A 40 5.30 16.84 6.56
C VAL A 40 5.73 15.66 5.70
N ASP A 41 6.23 15.97 4.52
CA ASP A 41 6.79 14.95 3.64
C ASP A 41 8.20 14.62 4.16
N TYR A 42 8.33 13.46 4.76
CA TYR A 42 9.65 12.89 5.05
C TYR A 42 10.05 12.06 3.84
N PRO A 43 11.00 12.53 3.01
CA PRO A 43 11.47 11.78 1.87
C PRO A 43 12.16 10.50 2.34
N THR A 44 11.43 9.39 2.30
CA THR A 44 11.92 8.11 2.81
C THR A 44 11.72 7.03 1.74
N ILE A 45 12.73 6.19 1.55
CA ILE A 45 12.68 5.04 0.65
C ILE A 45 12.97 3.78 1.45
N SER A 46 12.10 2.78 1.31
CA SER A 46 12.29 1.46 1.88
C SER A 46 12.72 0.49 0.78
N VAL A 47 13.88 -0.13 0.97
CA VAL A 47 14.41 -1.20 0.12
C VAL A 47 14.15 -2.52 0.82
N SER A 48 13.66 -3.52 0.11
CA SER A 48 13.40 -4.86 0.63
C SER A 48 14.04 -5.92 -0.26
N ALA A 49 14.64 -6.93 0.37
CA ALA A 49 15.21 -8.09 -0.29
C ALA A 49 14.86 -9.36 0.49
N SER A 50 14.73 -10.48 -0.25
CA SER A 50 14.35 -11.78 0.34
C SER A 50 15.35 -12.85 -0.05
N LEU A 51 15.87 -13.54 0.99
CA LEU A 51 16.75 -14.70 0.88
C LEU A 51 16.14 -15.86 1.70
N PRO A 52 15.17 -16.59 1.12
CA PRO A 52 14.44 -17.63 1.85
C PRO A 52 15.34 -18.70 2.43
N GLY A 53 15.05 -19.11 3.68
CA GLY A 53 15.81 -20.15 4.37
C GLY A 53 17.06 -19.65 5.11
N ALA A 54 17.47 -18.40 4.93
CA ALA A 54 18.59 -17.83 5.65
C ALA A 54 18.18 -17.34 7.05
N ASP A 55 19.08 -17.50 8.01
CA ASP A 55 18.94 -16.90 9.34
C ASP A 55 19.18 -15.37 9.28
N PRO A 56 18.79 -14.61 10.33
CA PRO A 56 18.90 -13.16 10.32
C PRO A 56 20.33 -12.63 10.16
N GLU A 57 21.32 -13.35 10.69
CA GLU A 57 22.75 -12.98 10.61
C GLU A 57 23.27 -13.16 9.19
N THR A 58 22.94 -14.28 8.54
CA THR A 58 23.26 -14.53 7.14
C THR A 58 22.59 -13.51 6.22
N VAL A 59 21.32 -13.17 6.46
CA VAL A 59 20.61 -12.12 5.69
C VAL A 59 21.29 -10.76 5.87
N SER A 60 21.68 -10.43 7.10
CA SER A 60 22.37 -9.17 7.40
C SER A 60 23.70 -9.05 6.66
N THR A 61 24.56 -10.07 6.77
CA THR A 61 25.91 -10.02 6.20
C THR A 61 25.96 -10.22 4.70
N SER A 62 25.08 -11.08 4.15
CA SER A 62 25.12 -11.44 2.72
C SER A 62 24.23 -10.55 1.84
N VAL A 63 23.28 -9.82 2.42
CA VAL A 63 22.30 -9.02 1.67
C VAL A 63 22.26 -7.58 2.17
N ALA A 64 22.03 -7.35 3.48
CA ALA A 64 21.85 -5.99 3.98
C ALA A 64 23.15 -5.18 3.90
N GLU A 65 24.25 -5.70 4.43
CA GLU A 65 25.53 -5.00 4.46
C GLU A 65 26.08 -4.62 3.06
N PRO A 66 26.07 -5.49 2.04
CA PRO A 66 26.42 -5.10 0.68
C PRO A 66 25.52 -3.98 0.15
N LEU A 67 24.19 -4.07 0.34
CA LEU A 67 23.26 -3.03 -0.09
C LEU A 67 23.52 -1.70 0.63
N GLU A 68 23.70 -1.71 1.95
CA GLU A 68 23.96 -0.52 2.76
C GLU A 68 25.22 0.23 2.32
N ARG A 69 26.24 -0.50 1.91
CA ARG A 69 27.51 0.08 1.42
C ARG A 69 27.30 0.95 0.19
N TYR A 70 26.46 0.52 -0.75
CA TYR A 70 26.15 1.30 -1.95
C TYR A 70 25.09 2.36 -1.69
N LEU A 71 24.08 2.05 -0.90
CA LEU A 71 23.00 2.98 -0.54
C LEU A 71 23.52 4.15 0.31
N GLY A 72 24.53 3.92 1.16
CA GLY A 72 25.16 4.96 1.98
C GLY A 72 26.03 5.98 1.19
N GLN A 73 26.29 5.71 -0.09
CA GLN A 73 27.02 6.66 -0.96
C GLN A 73 26.09 7.65 -1.66
N ILE A 74 24.78 7.48 -1.53
CA ILE A 74 23.79 8.37 -2.13
C ILE A 74 23.81 9.73 -1.40
N ALA A 75 23.84 10.82 -2.17
CA ALA A 75 23.82 12.17 -1.60
C ALA A 75 22.53 12.46 -0.83
N ASP A 76 22.64 13.30 0.19
CA ASP A 76 21.53 13.79 1.02
C ASP A 76 20.81 12.70 1.83
N VAL A 77 21.40 11.52 2.01
CA VAL A 77 20.94 10.52 2.97
C VAL A 77 21.31 10.97 4.38
N THR A 78 20.32 11.16 5.22
CA THR A 78 20.48 11.59 6.63
C THR A 78 20.55 10.42 7.59
N GLU A 79 19.80 9.33 7.30
CA GLU A 79 19.75 8.15 8.14
C GLU A 79 19.52 6.89 7.30
N ILE A 80 20.19 5.82 7.67
CA ILE A 80 19.96 4.48 7.14
C ILE A 80 19.70 3.54 8.31
N THR A 81 18.55 2.88 8.29
CA THR A 81 18.19 1.85 9.28
C THR A 81 17.90 0.55 8.56
N SER A 82 18.51 -0.54 8.98
CA SER A 82 18.20 -1.86 8.46
C SER A 82 17.61 -2.77 9.53
N GLN A 83 16.72 -3.64 9.09
CA GLN A 83 16.11 -4.66 9.91
C GLN A 83 16.13 -5.98 9.15
N SER A 84 16.96 -6.91 9.63
CA SER A 84 17.06 -8.27 9.10
C SER A 84 16.31 -9.25 9.99
N SER A 85 15.53 -10.11 9.36
CA SER A 85 14.80 -11.21 9.99
C SER A 85 15.02 -12.49 9.20
N SER A 86 14.45 -13.60 9.65
CA SER A 86 14.60 -14.87 8.94
C SER A 86 14.11 -14.75 7.49
N GLY A 87 15.02 -14.90 6.54
CA GLY A 87 14.73 -14.90 5.11
C GLY A 87 14.46 -13.55 4.47
N GLN A 88 14.56 -12.41 5.17
CA GLN A 88 14.29 -11.11 4.59
C GLN A 88 15.00 -9.95 5.29
N THR A 89 15.32 -8.91 4.53
CA THR A 89 15.80 -7.64 5.09
C THR A 89 14.99 -6.47 4.54
N ARG A 90 14.90 -5.44 5.37
CA ARG A 90 14.33 -4.14 5.01
C ARG A 90 15.31 -3.05 5.42
N ILE A 91 15.69 -2.22 4.46
CA ILE A 91 16.56 -1.07 4.66
C ILE A 91 15.74 0.18 4.39
N THR A 92 15.70 1.07 5.35
CA THR A 92 14.96 2.34 5.26
C THR A 92 15.98 3.48 5.17
N LEU A 93 15.89 4.26 4.09
CA LEU A 93 16.71 5.44 3.87
C LEU A 93 15.85 6.67 4.08
N GLN A 94 16.28 7.55 4.95
CA GLN A 94 15.71 8.88 5.13
C GLN A 94 16.61 9.90 4.46
N PHE A 95 16.01 10.78 3.68
CA PHE A 95 16.70 11.85 2.97
C PHE A 95 16.44 13.21 3.62
N ASP A 96 17.24 14.21 3.26
CA ASP A 96 16.98 15.59 3.64
C ASP A 96 15.59 16.04 3.14
N LEU A 97 14.94 16.92 3.90
CA LEU A 97 13.57 17.39 3.61
C LEU A 97 13.46 18.12 2.26
N ASP A 98 14.54 18.75 1.83
CA ASP A 98 14.59 19.47 0.55
C ASP A 98 14.91 18.56 -0.66
N ARG A 99 15.15 17.25 -0.42
CA ARG A 99 15.50 16.30 -1.49
C ARG A 99 14.28 15.87 -2.30
N ASP A 100 14.36 15.98 -3.62
CA ASP A 100 13.36 15.39 -4.52
C ASP A 100 13.34 13.87 -4.40
N ILE A 101 12.23 13.32 -3.92
CA ILE A 101 12.04 11.88 -3.72
C ILE A 101 12.11 11.08 -5.03
N ASN A 102 11.79 11.69 -6.17
CA ASN A 102 11.91 11.02 -7.48
C ASN A 102 13.37 10.91 -7.93
N GLY A 103 14.17 11.94 -7.64
CA GLY A 103 15.62 11.91 -7.81
C GLY A 103 16.26 10.84 -6.92
N ALA A 104 15.96 10.87 -5.63
CA ALA A 104 16.43 9.88 -4.67
C ALA A 104 16.07 8.44 -5.06
N ALA A 105 14.87 8.22 -5.59
CA ALA A 105 14.44 6.88 -6.03
C ALA A 105 15.24 6.35 -7.23
N ARG A 106 15.65 7.23 -8.16
CA ARG A 106 16.56 6.86 -9.27
C ARG A 106 17.95 6.48 -8.76
N ASP A 107 18.48 7.25 -7.80
CA ASP A 107 19.78 6.99 -7.21
C ASP A 107 19.77 5.68 -6.41
N VAL A 108 18.70 5.41 -5.65
CA VAL A 108 18.49 4.12 -4.95
C VAL A 108 18.47 2.96 -5.95
N GLN A 109 17.74 3.08 -7.07
CA GLN A 109 17.74 2.04 -8.10
C GLN A 109 19.13 1.81 -8.70
N ALA A 110 19.87 2.88 -8.96
CA ALA A 110 21.24 2.78 -9.48
C ALA A 110 22.17 2.08 -8.45
N ALA A 111 22.03 2.41 -7.16
CA ALA A 111 22.80 1.78 -6.09
C ALA A 111 22.45 0.29 -5.93
N ILE A 112 21.17 -0.09 -6.00
CA ILE A 112 20.73 -1.48 -6.00
C ILE A 112 21.35 -2.26 -7.17
N ASN A 113 21.32 -1.67 -8.37
CA ASN A 113 21.93 -2.29 -9.55
C ASN A 113 23.45 -2.44 -9.40
N ALA A 114 24.14 -1.45 -8.83
CA ALA A 114 25.57 -1.52 -8.55
C ALA A 114 25.91 -2.59 -7.50
N ALA A 115 25.09 -2.73 -6.46
CA ALA A 115 25.25 -3.73 -5.43
C ALA A 115 25.00 -5.17 -5.89
N SER A 116 24.34 -5.36 -7.04
CA SER A 116 23.89 -6.69 -7.50
C SER A 116 25.02 -7.72 -7.69
N ALA A 117 26.25 -7.27 -7.93
CA ALA A 117 27.42 -8.17 -8.03
C ALA A 117 27.92 -8.68 -6.67
N ASP A 118 27.70 -7.93 -5.60
CA ASP A 118 28.18 -8.22 -4.25
C ASP A 118 27.12 -8.88 -3.39
N VAL A 119 25.86 -8.83 -3.82
CA VAL A 119 24.73 -9.46 -3.12
C VAL A 119 24.61 -10.93 -3.52
N SER A 120 24.20 -11.78 -2.59
CA SER A 120 24.03 -13.22 -2.83
C SER A 120 23.19 -13.50 -4.09
N THR A 121 23.70 -14.38 -4.95
CA THR A 121 22.99 -14.88 -6.14
C THR A 121 21.78 -15.76 -5.83
N SER A 122 21.61 -16.14 -4.57
CA SER A 122 20.52 -17.00 -4.08
C SER A 122 19.26 -16.22 -3.71
N LEU A 123 19.18 -14.91 -4.00
CA LEU A 123 17.97 -14.13 -3.78
C LEU A 123 16.81 -14.71 -4.57
N SER A 124 15.61 -14.77 -3.96
CA SER A 124 14.39 -15.20 -4.64
C SER A 124 13.93 -14.22 -5.73
N SER A 125 14.26 -12.95 -5.56
CA SER A 125 14.00 -11.86 -6.49
C SER A 125 15.01 -10.73 -6.28
N ASN A 126 15.19 -9.88 -7.28
CA ASN A 126 16.01 -8.68 -7.14
C ASN A 126 15.45 -7.79 -6.00
N PRO A 127 16.35 -7.11 -5.25
CA PRO A 127 15.91 -6.14 -4.26
C PRO A 127 14.97 -5.11 -4.88
N SER A 128 13.89 -4.80 -4.20
CA SER A 128 12.89 -3.84 -4.64
C SER A 128 12.86 -2.65 -3.71
N TYR A 129 12.54 -1.47 -4.24
CA TYR A 129 12.39 -0.28 -3.41
C TYR A 129 10.99 0.31 -3.53
N ARG A 130 10.61 1.05 -2.52
CA ARG A 130 9.33 1.73 -2.43
C ARG A 130 9.49 3.06 -1.71
N LYS A 131 8.89 4.11 -2.25
CA LYS A 131 8.75 5.38 -1.54
C LYS A 131 7.75 5.19 -0.41
N VAL A 132 8.13 5.57 0.78
CA VAL A 132 7.29 5.49 1.97
C VAL A 132 7.31 6.84 2.68
N ASN A 133 6.17 7.24 3.21
CA ASN A 133 6.14 8.35 4.16
C ASN A 133 5.75 7.74 5.52
N PRO A 134 6.66 7.73 6.50
CA PRO A 134 6.38 7.15 7.82
C PRO A 134 5.19 7.81 8.54
N ALA A 135 4.87 9.05 8.18
CA ALA A 135 3.72 9.78 8.71
C ALA A 135 2.39 9.36 8.08
N ASP A 136 2.40 8.64 6.96
CA ASP A 136 1.20 8.21 6.27
C ASP A 136 0.70 6.86 6.83
N ALA A 137 -0.19 6.95 7.80
CA ALA A 137 -0.91 5.78 8.25
C ALA A 137 -2.01 5.39 7.22
N PRO A 138 -2.38 4.09 7.15
CA PRO A 138 -3.42 3.62 6.24
C PRO A 138 -4.73 4.40 6.40
N LEU A 139 -5.40 4.67 5.28
CA LEU A 139 -6.73 5.28 5.25
C LEU A 139 -7.78 4.37 5.82
N MET A 140 -7.75 3.13 5.34
CA MET A 140 -8.75 2.12 5.63
C MET A 140 -8.09 0.74 5.63
N ILE A 141 -8.58 -0.12 6.51
CA ILE A 141 -8.23 -1.55 6.54
C ILE A 141 -9.52 -2.33 6.39
N ILE A 142 -9.56 -3.17 5.37
CA ILE A 142 -10.69 -4.04 5.05
C ILE A 142 -10.27 -5.48 5.31
N ALA A 143 -11.04 -6.22 6.08
CA ALA A 143 -10.81 -7.64 6.31
C ALA A 143 -11.70 -8.48 5.39
N LEU A 144 -11.12 -9.50 4.78
CA LEU A 144 -11.81 -10.57 4.08
C LEU A 144 -11.81 -11.79 4.98
N THR A 145 -12.98 -12.33 5.22
CA THR A 145 -13.18 -13.57 5.98
C THR A 145 -13.97 -14.55 5.15
N SER A 146 -13.68 -15.85 5.27
CA SER A 146 -14.46 -16.94 4.71
C SER A 146 -14.39 -18.14 5.64
N GLN A 147 -15.41 -18.98 5.62
CA GLN A 147 -15.43 -20.23 6.38
C GLN A 147 -15.03 -21.44 5.53
N THR A 148 -15.03 -21.30 4.21
CA THR A 148 -14.80 -22.41 3.27
C THR A 148 -13.49 -22.26 2.50
N LEU A 149 -13.08 -21.02 2.19
CA LEU A 149 -11.88 -20.74 1.42
C LEU A 149 -10.61 -20.81 2.26
N THR A 150 -9.56 -21.37 1.69
CA THR A 150 -8.23 -21.36 2.30
C THR A 150 -7.63 -19.94 2.29
N ARG A 151 -6.61 -19.70 3.13
CA ARG A 151 -5.92 -18.40 3.16
C ARG A 151 -5.31 -17.99 1.82
N GLY A 152 -4.77 -18.97 1.07
CA GLY A 152 -4.25 -18.72 -0.28
C GLY A 152 -5.34 -18.28 -1.26
N GLN A 153 -6.49 -18.94 -1.26
CA GLN A 153 -7.63 -18.56 -2.10
C GLN A 153 -8.21 -17.19 -1.72
N LEU A 154 -8.25 -16.87 -0.43
CA LEU A 154 -8.64 -15.53 0.03
C LEU A 154 -7.61 -14.46 -0.40
N TYR A 155 -6.32 -14.79 -0.38
CA TYR A 155 -5.28 -13.91 -0.88
C TYR A 155 -5.46 -13.63 -2.38
N ASP A 156 -5.71 -14.67 -3.19
CA ASP A 156 -5.96 -14.52 -4.63
C ASP A 156 -7.20 -13.66 -4.90
N ALA A 157 -8.28 -13.87 -4.16
CA ALA A 157 -9.48 -13.05 -4.27
C ALA A 157 -9.19 -11.58 -3.90
N ALA A 158 -8.43 -11.34 -2.83
CA ALA A 158 -8.02 -9.99 -2.43
C ALA A 158 -7.10 -9.33 -3.47
N SER A 159 -6.14 -10.07 -4.03
CA SER A 159 -5.16 -9.56 -4.99
C SER A 159 -5.79 -9.28 -6.36
N ASN A 160 -6.53 -10.25 -6.89
CA ASN A 160 -7.04 -10.16 -8.25
C ASN A 160 -8.29 -9.28 -8.38
N VAL A 161 -9.09 -9.15 -7.32
CA VAL A 161 -10.33 -8.37 -7.35
C VAL A 161 -10.15 -7.04 -6.62
N LEU A 162 -9.85 -7.07 -5.31
CA LEU A 162 -9.84 -5.84 -4.51
C LEU A 162 -8.62 -4.97 -4.81
N GLN A 163 -7.42 -5.54 -4.78
CA GLN A 163 -6.20 -4.76 -4.97
C GLN A 163 -6.18 -4.05 -6.31
N GLN A 164 -6.54 -4.74 -7.40
CA GLN A 164 -6.54 -4.16 -8.74
C GLN A 164 -7.56 -3.03 -8.88
N ARG A 165 -8.78 -3.23 -8.40
CA ARG A 165 -9.84 -2.23 -8.50
C ARG A 165 -9.59 -1.02 -7.61
N LEU A 166 -9.26 -1.26 -6.35
CA LEU A 166 -9.02 -0.19 -5.38
C LEU A 166 -7.79 0.66 -5.73
N SER A 167 -6.76 0.06 -6.34
CA SER A 167 -5.57 0.80 -6.80
C SER A 167 -5.84 1.76 -7.97
N GLN A 168 -6.96 1.60 -8.67
CA GLN A 168 -7.37 2.46 -9.79
C GLN A 168 -8.22 3.67 -9.35
N LEU A 169 -8.65 3.70 -8.09
CA LEU A 169 -9.45 4.79 -7.55
C LEU A 169 -8.61 6.05 -7.36
N ASP A 170 -9.20 7.19 -7.68
CA ASP A 170 -8.54 8.48 -7.49
C ASP A 170 -8.27 8.75 -6.01
N GLY A 171 -7.06 9.23 -5.71
CA GLY A 171 -6.60 9.46 -4.34
C GLY A 171 -6.07 8.23 -3.60
N VAL A 172 -6.19 7.02 -4.15
CA VAL A 172 -5.54 5.81 -3.61
C VAL A 172 -4.11 5.75 -4.11
N GLY A 173 -3.14 5.73 -3.21
CA GLY A 173 -1.71 5.66 -3.52
C GLY A 173 -1.19 4.24 -3.58
N GLN A 174 -1.62 3.40 -2.65
CA GLN A 174 -1.20 2.01 -2.57
C GLN A 174 -2.28 1.15 -1.92
N VAL A 175 -2.43 -0.06 -2.43
CA VAL A 175 -3.21 -1.13 -1.80
C VAL A 175 -2.27 -2.30 -1.54
N SER A 176 -2.11 -2.68 -0.28
CA SER A 176 -1.29 -3.82 0.13
C SER A 176 -2.13 -4.87 0.83
N ILE A 177 -1.72 -6.12 0.70
CA ILE A 177 -2.38 -7.25 1.34
C ILE A 177 -1.51 -7.71 2.50
N GLY A 178 -2.14 -7.90 3.66
CA GLY A 178 -1.51 -8.40 4.87
C GLY A 178 -2.30 -9.57 5.46
N GLY A 179 -1.69 -10.27 6.41
CA GLY A 179 -2.34 -11.39 7.11
C GLY A 179 -2.45 -12.69 6.29
N ALA A 180 -1.97 -12.69 5.06
CA ALA A 180 -1.83 -13.87 4.21
C ALA A 180 -0.67 -13.66 3.23
N THR A 181 -0.25 -14.74 2.58
CA THR A 181 0.78 -14.74 1.57
C THR A 181 0.31 -15.51 0.34
N LEU A 182 1.08 -15.42 -0.74
CA LEU A 182 0.80 -16.10 -2.00
C LEU A 182 0.52 -17.60 -1.77
N PRO A 183 -0.47 -18.17 -2.47
CA PRO A 183 -0.67 -19.60 -2.49
C PRO A 183 0.58 -20.30 -3.05
N ALA A 184 0.95 -21.40 -2.46
CA ALA A 184 2.11 -22.18 -2.86
C ALA A 184 1.90 -23.67 -2.54
N VAL A 185 2.50 -24.52 -3.37
CA VAL A 185 2.61 -25.94 -3.03
C VAL A 185 3.76 -26.10 -2.05
N ARG A 186 3.46 -26.65 -0.90
CA ARG A 186 4.44 -26.95 0.16
C ARG A 186 4.88 -28.37 0.06
N VAL A 187 6.20 -28.55 0.09
CA VAL A 187 6.85 -29.89 0.09
C VAL A 187 7.63 -30.02 1.39
N GLU A 188 7.10 -30.80 2.33
CA GLU A 188 7.75 -31.08 3.61
C GLU A 188 8.52 -32.37 3.53
N LEU A 189 9.85 -32.26 3.48
CA LEU A 189 10.73 -33.40 3.28
C LEU A 189 10.85 -34.24 4.57
N ASN A 190 10.80 -35.57 4.42
CA ASN A 190 11.06 -36.52 5.51
C ASN A 190 12.52 -36.95 5.51
N PRO A 191 13.34 -36.48 6.48
CA PRO A 191 14.77 -36.78 6.51
C PRO A 191 15.07 -38.30 6.64
N THR A 192 14.21 -39.06 7.34
CA THR A 192 14.39 -40.51 7.51
C THR A 192 14.13 -41.24 6.19
N ALA A 193 13.12 -40.82 5.41
CA ALA A 193 12.86 -41.41 4.11
C ALA A 193 13.97 -41.07 3.12
N LEU A 194 14.43 -39.83 3.07
CA LEU A 194 15.55 -39.39 2.24
C LEU A 194 16.82 -40.21 2.54
N PHE A 195 17.12 -40.41 3.81
CA PHE A 195 18.28 -41.22 4.21
C PHE A 195 18.16 -42.69 3.77
N ARG A 196 16.97 -43.29 3.89
CA ARG A 196 16.73 -44.69 3.44
C ARG A 196 16.94 -44.86 1.93
N TYR A 197 16.54 -43.90 1.14
CA TYR A 197 16.68 -43.92 -0.31
C TYR A 197 18.04 -43.37 -0.79
N GLY A 198 18.86 -42.81 0.10
CA GLY A 198 20.15 -42.21 -0.25
C GLY A 198 19.98 -41.00 -1.18
N ILE A 199 18.97 -40.18 -0.93
CA ILE A 199 18.63 -38.97 -1.74
C ILE A 199 19.02 -37.73 -0.93
N GLY A 200 19.77 -36.81 -1.56
CA GLY A 200 20.13 -35.54 -0.98
C GLY A 200 19.00 -34.51 -1.08
N LEU A 201 19.00 -33.52 -0.21
CA LEU A 201 18.06 -32.39 -0.27
C LEU A 201 18.19 -31.64 -1.60
N GLU A 202 19.41 -31.52 -2.10
CA GLU A 202 19.70 -30.86 -3.38
C GLU A 202 19.14 -31.62 -4.58
N ASP A 203 19.11 -32.95 -4.54
CA ASP A 203 18.51 -33.77 -5.60
C ASP A 203 17.00 -33.48 -5.70
N VAL A 204 16.31 -33.36 -4.56
CA VAL A 204 14.88 -32.99 -4.52
C VAL A 204 14.66 -31.57 -5.03
N ARG A 205 15.50 -30.61 -4.60
CA ARG A 205 15.42 -29.23 -5.06
C ARG A 205 15.59 -29.14 -6.57
N ALA A 206 16.57 -29.84 -7.14
CA ALA A 206 16.83 -29.86 -8.57
C ALA A 206 15.67 -30.50 -9.33
N ALA A 207 15.09 -31.60 -8.83
CA ALA A 207 13.94 -32.26 -9.43
C ALA A 207 12.72 -31.31 -9.46
N LEU A 208 12.42 -30.62 -8.36
CA LEU A 208 11.34 -29.64 -8.29
C LEU A 208 11.58 -28.46 -9.23
N ALA A 209 12.80 -27.94 -9.31
CA ALA A 209 13.15 -26.85 -10.21
C ALA A 209 12.99 -27.25 -11.68
N SER A 210 13.38 -28.49 -12.05
CA SER A 210 13.25 -28.99 -13.41
C SER A 210 11.78 -29.24 -13.81
N ALA A 211 10.97 -29.69 -12.87
CA ALA A 211 9.54 -29.96 -13.10
C ALA A 211 8.71 -28.67 -13.25
N ASN A 212 9.21 -27.55 -12.73
CA ASN A 212 8.51 -26.26 -12.77
C ASN A 212 9.13 -25.28 -13.79
N ALA A 213 9.87 -25.79 -14.76
CA ALA A 213 10.54 -24.96 -15.76
C ALA A 213 9.54 -24.52 -16.86
N ASN A 214 9.20 -23.23 -16.84
CA ASN A 214 8.44 -22.61 -17.93
C ASN A 214 9.41 -22.15 -19.03
N SER A 215 9.81 -23.06 -19.93
CA SER A 215 10.74 -22.76 -21.02
C SER A 215 10.01 -22.73 -22.35
N PRO A 216 10.34 -21.79 -23.25
CA PRO A 216 9.81 -21.75 -24.61
C PRO A 216 10.12 -23.05 -25.34
N LYS A 217 9.12 -23.66 -25.96
CA LYS A 217 9.27 -24.91 -26.74
C LYS A 217 9.44 -24.66 -28.23
N GLY A 218 9.39 -23.39 -28.68
CA GLY A 218 9.55 -23.00 -30.08
C GLY A 218 8.26 -23.10 -30.89
N ALA A 219 8.42 -23.22 -32.21
CA ALA A 219 7.33 -23.34 -33.15
C ALA A 219 7.71 -24.32 -34.29
N ILE A 220 6.74 -24.98 -34.89
CA ILE A 220 6.89 -25.77 -36.10
C ILE A 220 6.38 -24.90 -37.24
N GLU A 221 7.17 -24.83 -38.34
CA GLU A 221 6.79 -24.13 -39.55
C GLU A 221 6.56 -25.17 -40.66
N ASP A 222 5.40 -25.12 -41.31
CA ASP A 222 5.02 -25.94 -42.42
C ASP A 222 4.47 -25.05 -43.55
N GLY A 223 5.34 -24.70 -44.48
CA GLY A 223 5.04 -23.75 -45.55
C GLY A 223 4.61 -22.37 -44.98
N ASP A 224 3.39 -21.95 -45.29
CA ASP A 224 2.83 -20.68 -44.84
C ASP A 224 2.19 -20.72 -43.45
N ARG A 225 2.27 -21.87 -42.77
CA ARG A 225 1.66 -22.08 -41.44
C ARG A 225 2.73 -22.20 -40.37
N ARG A 226 2.50 -21.48 -39.27
CA ARG A 226 3.34 -21.53 -38.05
C ARG A 226 2.50 -22.02 -36.87
N PHE A 227 2.91 -23.13 -36.27
CA PHE A 227 2.29 -23.72 -35.10
C PHE A 227 3.17 -23.46 -33.89
N GLN A 228 2.69 -22.63 -32.94
CA GLN A 228 3.36 -22.42 -31.66
C GLN A 228 3.23 -23.69 -30.81
N LEU A 229 4.35 -24.23 -30.34
CA LEU A 229 4.35 -25.36 -29.42
C LEU A 229 4.08 -24.83 -28.01
N TYR A 230 3.03 -25.32 -27.40
CA TYR A 230 2.70 -25.08 -26.00
C TYR A 230 2.62 -26.41 -25.26
N THR A 231 3.31 -26.51 -24.12
CA THR A 231 3.23 -27.66 -23.23
C THR A 231 2.79 -27.18 -21.86
N ASN A 232 1.88 -27.89 -21.21
CA ASN A 232 1.43 -27.59 -19.84
C ASN A 232 2.38 -28.29 -18.86
N ASP A 233 3.61 -27.76 -18.76
CA ASP A 233 4.69 -28.35 -17.95
C ASP A 233 4.71 -27.85 -16.51
N GLN A 234 3.88 -26.85 -16.16
CA GLN A 234 3.83 -26.30 -14.81
C GLN A 234 2.76 -27.00 -13.98
N ALA A 235 3.19 -27.65 -12.91
CA ALA A 235 2.29 -28.13 -11.88
C ALA A 235 1.84 -26.96 -10.99
N SER A 236 0.52 -26.84 -10.79
CA SER A 236 -0.11 -25.77 -10.00
C SER A 236 -0.66 -26.26 -8.66
N HIS A 237 -0.84 -27.59 -8.53
CA HIS A 237 -1.45 -28.22 -7.37
C HIS A 237 -0.58 -29.33 -6.79
N ALA A 238 -0.68 -29.55 -5.50
CA ALA A 238 0.05 -30.61 -4.78
C ALA A 238 -0.15 -32.00 -5.42
N SER A 239 -1.34 -32.29 -5.94
CA SER A 239 -1.66 -33.56 -6.62
C SER A 239 -0.82 -33.82 -7.85
N GLU A 240 -0.34 -32.78 -8.52
CA GLU A 240 0.48 -32.87 -9.74
C GLU A 240 1.97 -33.09 -9.39
N TYR A 241 2.41 -32.60 -8.22
CA TYR A 241 3.77 -32.80 -7.73
C TYR A 241 4.00 -34.16 -7.06
N ARG A 242 2.98 -34.76 -6.44
CA ARG A 242 3.11 -36.05 -5.74
C ARG A 242 3.73 -37.16 -6.59
N PRO A 243 3.35 -37.34 -7.88
CA PRO A 243 3.91 -38.39 -8.74
C PRO A 243 5.26 -38.01 -9.36
N LEU A 244 5.86 -36.86 -9.01
CA LEU A 244 7.14 -36.44 -9.56
C LEU A 244 8.23 -37.43 -9.16
N VAL A 245 8.98 -37.92 -10.16
CA VAL A 245 10.13 -38.79 -9.92
C VAL A 245 11.32 -37.97 -9.48
N VAL A 246 11.78 -38.19 -8.25
CA VAL A 246 12.93 -37.50 -7.67
C VAL A 246 14.23 -38.20 -8.02
N ALA A 247 14.24 -39.53 -7.98
CA ALA A 247 15.42 -40.33 -8.27
C ALA A 247 15.02 -41.76 -8.73
N TYR A 248 15.97 -42.47 -9.27
CA TYR A 248 15.86 -43.91 -9.50
C TYR A 248 16.80 -44.67 -8.55
N ARG A 249 16.27 -45.68 -7.86
CA ARG A 249 17.05 -46.57 -6.98
C ARG A 249 16.74 -48.00 -7.27
N ASN A 250 17.79 -48.83 -7.51
CA ASN A 250 17.66 -50.24 -7.87
C ASN A 250 16.69 -50.52 -9.04
N GLY A 251 16.64 -49.62 -10.05
CA GLY A 251 15.74 -49.71 -11.20
C GLY A 251 14.31 -49.27 -10.94
N SER A 252 13.94 -48.86 -9.75
CA SER A 252 12.63 -48.36 -9.37
C SER A 252 12.62 -46.83 -9.23
N ALA A 253 11.56 -46.17 -9.70
CA ALA A 253 11.37 -44.75 -9.51
C ALA A 253 11.00 -44.49 -8.05
N VAL A 254 11.64 -43.47 -7.43
CA VAL A 254 11.29 -42.91 -6.12
C VAL A 254 10.51 -41.64 -6.39
N LEU A 255 9.26 -41.60 -5.95
CA LEU A 255 8.35 -40.46 -6.13
C LEU A 255 8.56 -39.44 -5.02
N LEU A 256 8.17 -38.20 -5.29
CA LEU A 256 8.18 -37.13 -4.29
C LEU A 256 7.32 -37.49 -3.08
N SER A 257 6.17 -38.15 -3.29
CA SER A 257 5.30 -38.66 -2.21
C SER A 257 5.94 -39.72 -1.31
N ASP A 258 7.02 -40.39 -1.76
CA ASP A 258 7.73 -41.39 -0.93
C ASP A 258 8.69 -40.77 0.07
N VAL A 259 9.12 -39.52 -0.19
CA VAL A 259 10.14 -38.81 0.59
C VAL A 259 9.66 -37.49 1.18
N ALA A 260 8.45 -37.06 0.85
CA ALA A 260 7.88 -35.79 1.29
C ALA A 260 6.36 -35.86 1.47
N ASP A 261 5.85 -35.01 2.35
CA ASP A 261 4.43 -34.64 2.36
C ASP A 261 4.23 -33.40 1.45
N VAL A 262 3.23 -33.51 0.56
CA VAL A 262 2.98 -32.47 -0.46
C VAL A 262 1.55 -31.99 -0.33
N GLU A 263 1.38 -30.70 -0.02
CA GLU A 263 0.09 -30.06 0.21
C GLU A 263 -0.04 -28.70 -0.47
N ASP A 264 -1.28 -28.35 -0.85
CA ASP A 264 -1.61 -26.99 -1.26
C ASP A 264 -1.68 -26.09 -0.02
N SER A 265 -0.84 -25.06 0.03
CA SER A 265 -0.64 -24.23 1.21
C SER A 265 -0.34 -22.77 0.82
N VAL A 266 0.41 -22.07 1.61
CA VAL A 266 0.85 -20.69 1.37
C VAL A 266 2.36 -20.59 1.54
N GLN A 267 2.96 -19.58 0.93
CA GLN A 267 4.41 -19.35 0.93
C GLN A 267 4.96 -19.18 2.35
N ASP A 268 4.24 -18.46 3.23
CA ASP A 268 4.64 -18.25 4.61
C ASP A 268 3.47 -18.57 5.57
N LEU A 269 3.63 -19.65 6.34
CA LEU A 269 2.64 -20.09 7.34
C LEU A 269 2.60 -19.20 8.60
N ARG A 270 3.67 -18.43 8.85
CA ARG A 270 3.78 -17.59 10.05
C ARG A 270 3.08 -16.24 9.90
N ASN A 271 2.74 -15.87 8.66
CA ASN A 271 1.96 -14.67 8.39
C ASN A 271 0.46 -14.99 8.46
N GLU A 272 -0.19 -14.56 9.54
CA GLU A 272 -1.60 -14.76 9.77
C GLU A 272 -2.27 -13.45 10.19
N GLY A 273 -3.35 -13.08 9.49
CA GLY A 273 -4.23 -11.98 9.88
C GLY A 273 -5.45 -12.53 10.62
N ARG A 274 -5.93 -11.76 11.59
CA ARG A 274 -7.19 -12.05 12.28
C ARG A 274 -8.03 -10.79 12.40
N ALA A 275 -9.33 -10.94 12.15
CA ALA A 275 -10.33 -9.92 12.41
C ALA A 275 -11.42 -10.54 13.27
N ASP A 276 -11.74 -9.93 14.40
CA ASP A 276 -12.73 -10.42 15.37
C ASP A 276 -12.50 -11.90 15.78
N GLY A 277 -11.23 -12.30 15.91
CA GLY A 277 -10.83 -13.65 16.28
C GLY A 277 -10.86 -14.68 15.15
N GLN A 278 -11.36 -14.33 13.96
CA GLN A 278 -11.38 -15.21 12.79
C GLN A 278 -10.17 -14.98 11.89
N PRO A 279 -9.62 -16.04 11.25
CA PRO A 279 -8.61 -15.89 10.23
C PRO A 279 -9.10 -14.98 9.11
N SER A 280 -8.29 -14.00 8.72
CA SER A 280 -8.68 -13.02 7.72
C SER A 280 -7.49 -12.56 6.88
N VAL A 281 -7.80 -12.14 5.67
CA VAL A 281 -6.88 -11.41 4.80
C VAL A 281 -7.19 -9.93 4.91
N LEU A 282 -6.17 -9.11 5.15
CA LEU A 282 -6.33 -7.67 5.35
C LEU A 282 -5.93 -6.93 4.07
N VAL A 283 -6.82 -6.14 3.55
CA VAL A 283 -6.54 -5.18 2.47
C VAL A 283 -6.34 -3.81 3.08
N ILE A 284 -5.12 -3.32 2.99
CA ILE A 284 -4.66 -2.07 3.59
C ILE A 284 -4.59 -1.02 2.48
N VAL A 285 -5.46 -0.02 2.58
CA VAL A 285 -5.54 1.08 1.61
C VAL A 285 -4.83 2.30 2.16
N SER A 286 -3.84 2.78 1.42
CA SER A 286 -3.08 4.00 1.73
C SER A 286 -3.41 5.08 0.70
N ARG A 287 -3.37 6.35 1.12
CA ARG A 287 -3.68 7.46 0.23
C ARG A 287 -2.50 7.85 -0.66
N GLN A 288 -2.80 8.53 -1.75
CA GLN A 288 -1.82 9.27 -2.51
C GLN A 288 -1.46 10.59 -1.79
N PRO A 289 -0.18 11.01 -1.79
CA PRO A 289 0.22 12.30 -1.23
C PRO A 289 -0.64 13.45 -1.81
N GLY A 290 -1.17 14.31 -0.94
CA GLY A 290 -2.02 15.44 -1.34
C GLY A 290 -3.49 15.11 -1.60
N ALA A 291 -3.90 13.85 -1.64
CA ALA A 291 -5.30 13.48 -1.87
C ALA A 291 -6.20 13.81 -0.66
N ASN A 292 -7.47 14.08 -0.94
CA ASN A 292 -8.48 14.31 0.09
C ASN A 292 -8.90 12.98 0.72
N ILE A 293 -8.62 12.82 2.01
CA ILE A 293 -8.91 11.59 2.76
C ILE A 293 -10.39 11.23 2.72
N ILE A 294 -11.28 12.21 2.88
CA ILE A 294 -12.72 11.96 2.98
C ILE A 294 -13.25 11.48 1.64
N ASP A 295 -12.88 12.17 0.56
CA ASP A 295 -13.34 11.84 -0.80
C ASP A 295 -12.81 10.47 -1.24
N THR A 296 -11.53 10.18 -0.94
CA THR A 296 -10.93 8.86 -1.25
C THR A 296 -11.64 7.74 -0.49
N VAL A 297 -11.90 7.91 0.81
CA VAL A 297 -12.63 6.90 1.59
C VAL A 297 -14.06 6.71 1.09
N ASP A 298 -14.74 7.79 0.67
CA ASP A 298 -16.09 7.70 0.13
C ASP A 298 -16.12 6.94 -1.21
N GLN A 299 -15.13 7.17 -2.08
CA GLN A 299 -14.98 6.41 -3.32
C GLN A 299 -14.73 4.92 -3.03
N VAL A 300 -13.82 4.61 -2.10
CA VAL A 300 -13.57 3.21 -1.69
C VAL A 300 -14.86 2.57 -1.18
N LYS A 301 -15.60 3.24 -0.28
CA LYS A 301 -16.86 2.72 0.27
C LYS A 301 -17.94 2.53 -0.79
N ALA A 302 -18.02 3.42 -1.77
CA ALA A 302 -18.97 3.31 -2.87
C ALA A 302 -18.70 2.10 -3.77
N GLU A 303 -17.42 1.70 -3.91
CA GLU A 303 -17.01 0.54 -4.71
C GLU A 303 -17.18 -0.80 -3.97
N LEU A 304 -17.16 -0.82 -2.63
CA LEU A 304 -17.24 -2.06 -1.83
C LEU A 304 -18.45 -2.95 -2.18
N PRO A 305 -19.69 -2.46 -2.40
CA PRO A 305 -20.82 -3.33 -2.74
C PRO A 305 -20.61 -4.07 -4.06
N GLN A 306 -20.01 -3.42 -5.07
CA GLN A 306 -19.72 -4.03 -6.35
C GLN A 306 -18.59 -5.06 -6.22
N LEU A 307 -17.57 -4.76 -5.43
CA LEU A 307 -16.49 -5.69 -5.11
C LEU A 307 -17.01 -6.92 -4.36
N GLN A 308 -17.87 -6.73 -3.37
CA GLN A 308 -18.52 -7.82 -2.64
C GLN A 308 -19.31 -8.75 -3.60
N ALA A 309 -20.03 -8.18 -4.57
CA ALA A 309 -20.77 -8.95 -5.57
C ALA A 309 -19.87 -9.71 -6.56
N SER A 310 -18.61 -9.28 -6.71
CA SER A 310 -17.62 -9.93 -7.59
C SER A 310 -16.84 -11.05 -6.91
N LEU A 311 -16.98 -11.19 -5.59
CA LEU A 311 -16.34 -12.23 -4.80
C LEU A 311 -17.25 -13.46 -4.66
N PRO A 312 -16.69 -14.65 -4.34
CA PRO A 312 -17.48 -15.80 -3.92
C PRO A 312 -18.45 -15.44 -2.79
N SER A 313 -19.63 -16.03 -2.79
CA SER A 313 -20.75 -15.67 -1.88
C SER A 313 -20.45 -15.90 -0.39
N ASP A 314 -19.47 -16.71 -0.06
CA ASP A 314 -19.04 -17.02 1.31
C ASP A 314 -17.91 -16.09 1.81
N VAL A 315 -17.37 -15.23 0.95
CA VAL A 315 -16.41 -14.20 1.35
C VAL A 315 -17.14 -12.98 1.87
N ASN A 316 -16.82 -12.57 3.08
CA ASN A 316 -17.38 -11.39 3.70
C ASN A 316 -16.35 -10.27 3.82
N LEU A 317 -16.72 -9.06 3.37
CA LEU A 317 -15.92 -7.85 3.49
C LEU A 317 -16.35 -7.05 4.72
N THR A 318 -15.42 -6.78 5.62
CA THR A 318 -15.68 -5.97 6.81
C THR A 318 -14.65 -4.86 6.92
N ILE A 319 -15.09 -3.63 7.14
CA ILE A 319 -14.19 -2.49 7.40
C ILE A 319 -13.75 -2.58 8.86
N VAL A 320 -12.47 -2.87 9.10
CA VAL A 320 -11.90 -2.99 10.45
C VAL A 320 -11.45 -1.62 10.97
N SER A 321 -10.90 -0.79 10.10
CA SER A 321 -10.42 0.53 10.46
C SER A 321 -10.80 1.55 9.39
N ASP A 322 -11.38 2.66 9.84
CA ASP A 322 -11.75 3.81 9.00
C ASP A 322 -11.31 5.09 9.71
N ARG A 323 -10.26 5.71 9.20
CA ARG A 323 -9.74 6.96 9.76
C ARG A 323 -10.59 8.18 9.41
N SER A 324 -11.46 8.10 8.40
CA SER A 324 -12.31 9.22 8.01
C SER A 324 -13.33 9.58 9.10
N ALA A 325 -13.75 8.63 9.94
CA ALA A 325 -14.74 8.85 10.98
C ALA A 325 -14.29 9.92 11.97
N THR A 326 -13.07 9.82 12.48
CA THR A 326 -12.49 10.80 13.41
C THR A 326 -12.30 12.16 12.74
N ILE A 327 -11.81 12.16 11.48
CA ILE A 327 -11.59 13.38 10.70
C ILE A 327 -12.91 14.10 10.44
N ARG A 328 -13.98 13.39 10.09
CA ARG A 328 -15.32 13.93 9.88
C ARG A 328 -15.89 14.54 11.16
N ALA A 329 -15.68 13.90 12.30
CA ALA A 329 -16.10 14.42 13.59
C ALA A 329 -15.41 15.76 13.90
N SER A 330 -14.07 15.80 13.80
CA SER A 330 -13.27 17.02 14.02
C SER A 330 -13.66 18.14 13.05
N LEU A 331 -13.88 17.82 11.78
CA LEU A 331 -14.28 18.79 10.76
C LEU A 331 -15.67 19.37 11.06
N ARG A 332 -16.61 18.53 11.51
CA ARG A 332 -17.95 18.98 11.89
C ARG A 332 -17.91 19.93 13.08
N ASP A 333 -17.11 19.60 14.10
CA ASP A 333 -16.93 20.44 15.29
C ASP A 333 -16.29 21.78 14.94
N THR A 334 -15.26 21.77 14.07
CA THR A 334 -14.63 22.98 13.56
C THR A 334 -15.62 23.85 12.77
N LYS A 335 -16.43 23.25 11.90
CA LYS A 335 -17.49 23.95 11.14
C LYS A 335 -18.52 24.58 12.07
N TRP A 336 -18.99 23.87 13.08
CA TRP A 336 -19.92 24.37 14.07
C TRP A 336 -19.35 25.56 14.87
N THR A 337 -18.12 25.44 15.33
CA THR A 337 -17.42 26.50 16.08
C THR A 337 -17.23 27.73 15.22
N LEU A 338 -16.85 27.57 13.96
CA LEU A 338 -16.68 28.66 13.01
C LEU A 338 -18.03 29.36 12.73
N MET A 339 -19.09 28.60 12.47
CA MET A 339 -20.44 29.17 12.25
C MET A 339 -20.93 29.93 13.48
N LEU A 340 -20.72 29.36 14.67
CA LEU A 340 -21.09 30.03 15.92
C LEU A 340 -20.30 31.33 16.14
N ALA A 341 -18.98 31.31 15.85
CA ALA A 341 -18.13 32.49 15.95
C ALA A 341 -18.57 33.60 15.00
N VAL A 342 -18.85 33.25 13.72
CA VAL A 342 -19.34 34.21 12.72
C VAL A 342 -20.70 34.77 13.14
N ALA A 343 -21.63 33.92 13.58
CA ALA A 343 -22.95 34.36 14.05
C ALA A 343 -22.83 35.30 15.26
N LEU A 344 -21.96 34.96 16.22
CA LEU A 344 -21.76 35.77 17.41
C LEU A 344 -21.13 37.15 17.09
N VAL A 345 -20.10 37.17 16.24
CA VAL A 345 -19.48 38.41 15.75
C VAL A 345 -20.50 39.27 15.01
N THR A 346 -21.28 38.67 14.10
CA THR A 346 -22.33 39.37 13.36
C THR A 346 -23.39 39.93 14.31
N PHE A 347 -23.80 39.17 15.31
CA PHE A 347 -24.76 39.60 16.33
C PHE A 347 -24.24 40.77 17.16
N VAL A 348 -22.97 40.69 17.62
CA VAL A 348 -22.33 41.78 18.38
C VAL A 348 -22.22 43.07 17.56
N VAL A 349 -21.82 42.93 16.27
CA VAL A 349 -21.75 44.10 15.35
C VAL A 349 -23.14 44.67 15.13
N PHE A 350 -24.16 43.85 14.97
CA PHE A 350 -25.56 44.32 14.80
C PHE A 350 -26.06 45.05 16.06
N LEU A 351 -25.77 44.51 17.26
CA LEU A 351 -26.10 45.17 18.53
C LEU A 351 -25.37 46.52 18.65
N ALA A 352 -24.08 46.55 18.35
CA ALA A 352 -23.27 47.76 18.43
C ALA A 352 -23.77 48.85 17.47
N LEU A 353 -24.20 48.49 16.26
CA LEU A 353 -24.77 49.40 15.30
C LEU A 353 -26.21 49.80 15.64
N GLY A 354 -26.99 48.90 16.26
CA GLY A 354 -28.37 49.13 16.69
C GLY A 354 -28.49 49.96 17.98
N VAL A 355 -27.47 49.85 18.88
CA VAL A 355 -27.42 50.58 20.18
C VAL A 355 -26.80 51.97 20.01
N CYS A 356 -26.08 52.26 18.90
CA CYS A 356 -25.58 53.56 18.59
C CYS A 356 -26.71 54.38 17.88
N PRO A 357 -27.57 55.08 18.61
CA PRO A 357 -28.59 55.91 17.98
C PRO A 357 -27.85 56.92 17.10
N SER A 358 -28.25 56.97 15.84
CA SER A 358 -27.79 57.96 14.88
C SER A 358 -27.87 59.37 15.46
N ASN A 359 -26.77 59.82 16.04
CA ASN A 359 -26.61 61.23 16.47
C ASN A 359 -26.46 62.15 15.26
N ARG A 360 -27.05 61.74 14.11
CA ARG A 360 -27.16 62.57 12.88
C ARG A 360 -28.37 63.48 12.87
N SER A 361 -29.37 63.23 13.73
CA SER A 361 -30.57 64.07 13.80
C SER A 361 -30.41 65.31 14.68
N ALA A 362 -29.38 65.35 15.57
CA ALA A 362 -29.16 66.46 16.47
C ALA A 362 -28.39 67.65 15.85
N LYS A 363 -27.67 67.47 14.75
CA LYS A 363 -26.89 68.54 14.10
C LYS A 363 -27.65 69.28 12.97
N LEU A 364 -28.90 68.91 12.67
CA LEU A 364 -29.73 69.61 11.68
C LEU A 364 -30.71 70.60 12.31
N LEU A 365 -30.77 70.72 13.66
CA LEU A 365 -31.64 71.63 14.40
C LEU A 365 -30.90 72.79 15.08
N GLU A 366 -29.56 72.84 15.04
CA GLU A 366 -28.75 73.94 15.59
C GLU A 366 -28.20 74.91 14.51
N GLY A 367 -28.83 74.97 13.36
CA GLY A 367 -28.48 75.88 12.27
C GLY A 367 -29.63 76.76 11.86
N LYS A 368 -30.15 77.57 12.79
CA LYS A 368 -30.89 78.78 12.51
C LYS A 368 -30.40 79.91 13.42
#